data_7b65267698e5b92323a24700ad67c827
#
_entry.id   7b65267698e5b92323a24700ad67c827
#
_cell.length_a   1.000
_cell.length_b   1.000
_cell.length_c   1.000
_cell.angle_alpha   90.00
_cell.angle_beta   90.00
_cell.angle_gamma   90.00
#
_symmetry.space_group_name_H-M   'P 1'
#
loop_
_entity.id
_entity.type
_entity.pdbx_description
1 polymer ?
#
loop_
_entity_poly.entity_id
_entity_poly.type
_entity_poly.pdbx_seq_one_letter_code
_entity_poly.pdbx_strand_id
1 'polypeptide(L)'
;MNSKTKREMNTKKNKAFTLIELLVVIAIIGILAGLLLPTLARAKMVAKSVQNKNNLKQIAGAFSMYSDDHDGLAVGIGESSGRYFFGQYNGASAEVDYSGGYLSEYVNNSEKVWQDPVFNAFSKRAKKRTCSYAFNSHYLNEMEENGNWWDPGYSYVYRGLDTQIMESPVETLLFGDSARNWMGPVEENWFWTPPSQARAWPGWETAYTHFRHNGKATVLWGDGHVEMVAPDQTYPVNDDQLGYICDTDDHLFKPVK
;
A
#
# COMPACT_ATOMS: atom_id res chain seq x y z
N MET A 1 84.11 37.91 3.77
CA MET A 1 83.18 37.89 2.62
C MET A 1 81.94 37.11 3.08
N ASN A 2 80.85 37.79 3.43
CA ASN A 2 79.62 37.16 3.91
C ASN A 2 78.50 37.54 2.94
N SER A 3 78.12 36.61 2.06
CA SER A 3 77.08 36.72 1.09
C SER A 3 75.70 36.38 1.84
N LYS A 4 74.87 37.36 2.11
CA LYS A 4 73.50 37.16 2.60
C LYS A 4 72.59 36.93 1.42
N THR A 5 72.18 35.68 1.22
CA THR A 5 71.16 35.31 0.24
C THR A 5 69.77 35.77 0.76
N LYS A 6 69.20 36.81 0.12
CA LYS A 6 67.85 37.27 0.36
C LYS A 6 66.86 36.22 -0.21
N ARG A 7 66.11 35.52 0.65
CA ARG A 7 64.97 34.68 0.27
C ARG A 7 63.78 35.61 -0.01
N GLU A 8 63.42 35.73 -1.28
CA GLU A 8 62.15 36.38 -1.70
C GLU A 8 60.96 35.48 -1.28
N MET A 9 60.18 35.96 -0.34
CA MET A 9 58.89 35.34 0.01
C MET A 9 57.87 35.72 -1.04
N ASN A 10 57.54 34.77 -1.90
CA ASN A 10 56.47 34.87 -2.89
C ASN A 10 55.10 34.87 -2.15
N THR A 11 54.57 36.02 -1.81
CA THR A 11 53.27 36.19 -1.21
C THR A 11 52.20 36.02 -2.27
N LYS A 12 51.66 34.78 -2.38
CA LYS A 12 50.42 34.53 -3.16
C LYS A 12 49.34 35.46 -2.60
N LYS A 13 48.91 36.48 -3.38
CA LYS A 13 47.75 37.31 -3.10
C LYS A 13 46.52 36.41 -3.05
N ASN A 14 46.03 36.10 -1.87
CA ASN A 14 44.73 35.50 -1.68
C ASN A 14 43.68 36.53 -2.16
N LYS A 15 42.96 36.19 -3.23
CA LYS A 15 41.82 36.99 -3.68
C LYS A 15 40.78 36.90 -2.58
N ALA A 16 40.51 38.00 -1.91
CA ALA A 16 39.43 38.10 -0.94
C ALA A 16 38.07 38.09 -1.68
N PHE A 17 37.16 37.25 -1.20
CA PHE A 17 35.82 37.15 -1.78
C PHE A 17 34.98 38.36 -1.32
N THR A 18 34.27 38.99 -2.25
CA THR A 18 33.40 40.13 -1.92
C THR A 18 32.04 39.65 -1.42
N LEU A 19 31.41 40.42 -0.56
CA LEU A 19 30.06 40.13 -0.03
C LEU A 19 29.02 40.03 -1.17
N ILE A 20 29.19 40.83 -2.23
CA ILE A 20 28.30 40.81 -3.41
C ILE A 20 28.45 39.50 -4.19
N GLU A 21 29.68 39.01 -4.39
CA GLU A 21 29.89 37.72 -5.09
C GLU A 21 29.24 36.57 -4.35
N LEU A 22 29.31 36.56 -2.99
CA LEU A 22 28.63 35.55 -2.19
C LEU A 22 27.10 35.68 -2.31
N LEU A 23 26.57 36.89 -2.25
CA LEU A 23 25.13 37.16 -2.29
C LEU A 23 24.51 36.75 -3.64
N VAL A 24 25.19 37.02 -4.75
CA VAL A 24 24.75 36.62 -6.10
C VAL A 24 24.69 35.09 -6.23
N VAL A 25 25.71 34.39 -5.71
CA VAL A 25 25.75 32.92 -5.77
C VAL A 25 24.59 32.30 -4.99
N ILE A 26 24.32 32.75 -3.77
CA ILE A 26 23.20 32.21 -3.00
C ILE A 26 21.84 32.56 -3.63
N ALA A 27 21.71 33.74 -4.26
CA ALA A 27 20.51 34.11 -4.99
C ALA A 27 20.23 33.17 -6.19
N ILE A 28 21.28 32.87 -7.00
CA ILE A 28 21.17 31.92 -8.12
C ILE A 28 20.81 30.52 -7.62
N ILE A 29 21.47 30.03 -6.56
CA ILE A 29 21.16 28.73 -5.96
C ILE A 29 19.71 28.73 -5.47
N GLY A 30 19.25 29.79 -4.81
CA GLY A 30 17.85 29.92 -4.35
C GLY A 30 16.83 29.84 -5.46
N ILE A 31 17.09 30.53 -6.59
CA ILE A 31 16.20 30.46 -7.76
C ILE A 31 16.17 29.06 -8.37
N LEU A 32 17.35 28.45 -8.56
CA LEU A 32 17.46 27.10 -9.13
C LEU A 32 16.78 26.06 -8.21
N ALA A 33 17.00 26.13 -6.91
CA ALA A 33 16.36 25.24 -5.92
C ALA A 33 14.84 25.44 -5.91
N GLY A 34 14.36 26.67 -5.99
CA GLY A 34 12.92 26.99 -6.04
C GLY A 34 12.21 26.36 -7.24
N LEU A 35 12.88 26.21 -8.37
CA LEU A 35 12.34 25.55 -9.56
C LEU A 35 12.47 24.01 -9.50
N LEU A 36 13.52 23.49 -8.86
CA LEU A 36 13.79 22.05 -8.77
C LEU A 36 12.94 21.32 -7.72
N LEU A 37 12.67 21.94 -6.57
CA LEU A 37 11.96 21.28 -5.48
C LEU A 37 10.55 20.78 -5.86
N PRO A 38 9.68 21.56 -6.54
CA PRO A 38 8.36 21.08 -6.94
C PRO A 38 8.42 19.90 -7.93
N THR A 39 9.36 19.94 -8.87
CA THR A 39 9.52 18.88 -9.87
C THR A 39 10.05 17.60 -9.25
N LEU A 40 10.99 17.70 -8.32
CA LEU A 40 11.53 16.57 -7.57
C LEU A 40 10.45 15.91 -6.69
N ALA A 41 9.59 16.71 -6.04
CA ALA A 41 8.49 16.18 -5.25
C ALA A 41 7.51 15.36 -6.12
N ARG A 42 7.14 15.85 -7.30
CA ARG A 42 6.29 15.12 -8.26
C ARG A 42 6.96 13.84 -8.76
N ALA A 43 8.25 13.90 -9.14
CA ALA A 43 9.00 12.73 -9.59
C ALA A 43 9.06 11.65 -8.50
N LYS A 44 9.27 12.04 -7.23
CA LYS A 44 9.27 11.12 -6.08
C LYS A 44 7.91 10.45 -5.89
N MET A 45 6.80 11.15 -6.07
CA MET A 45 5.45 10.57 -5.99
C MET A 45 5.21 9.55 -7.10
N VAL A 46 5.59 9.87 -8.34
CA VAL A 46 5.50 8.94 -9.48
C VAL A 46 6.34 7.69 -9.22
N ALA A 47 7.57 7.83 -8.75
CA ALA A 47 8.43 6.69 -8.42
C ALA A 47 7.81 5.77 -7.36
N LYS A 48 7.20 6.34 -6.32
CA LYS A 48 6.45 5.60 -5.29
C LYS A 48 5.24 4.86 -5.88
N SER A 49 4.48 5.49 -6.77
CA SER A 49 3.33 4.84 -7.43
C SER A 49 3.78 3.67 -8.33
N VAL A 50 4.93 3.79 -9.00
CA VAL A 50 5.51 2.68 -9.77
C VAL A 50 5.94 1.54 -8.84
N GLN A 51 6.56 1.86 -7.70
CA GLN A 51 6.91 0.86 -6.69
C GLN A 51 5.67 0.14 -6.16
N ASN A 52 4.57 0.86 -5.88
CA ASN A 52 3.31 0.30 -5.47
C ASN A 52 2.75 -0.69 -6.50
N LYS A 53 2.72 -0.30 -7.78
CA LYS A 53 2.31 -1.21 -8.87
C LYS A 53 3.18 -2.47 -8.94
N ASN A 54 4.49 -2.34 -8.73
CA ASN A 54 5.40 -3.48 -8.73
C ASN A 54 5.15 -4.41 -7.53
N ASN A 55 4.79 -3.87 -6.37
CA ASN A 55 4.39 -4.67 -5.22
C ASN A 55 3.14 -5.51 -5.55
N LEU A 56 2.10 -4.88 -6.11
CA LEU A 56 0.88 -5.60 -6.50
C LEU A 56 1.13 -6.64 -7.60
N LYS A 57 2.05 -6.40 -8.53
CA LYS A 57 2.46 -7.43 -9.51
C LYS A 57 3.18 -8.62 -8.86
N GLN A 58 3.97 -8.39 -7.81
CA GLN A 58 4.57 -9.49 -7.05
C GLN A 58 3.52 -10.27 -6.28
N ILE A 59 2.51 -9.58 -5.71
CA ILE A 59 1.36 -10.22 -5.06
C ILE A 59 0.55 -11.03 -6.08
N ALA A 60 0.36 -10.52 -7.31
CA ALA A 60 -0.30 -11.27 -8.39
C ALA A 60 0.41 -12.59 -8.68
N GLY A 61 1.74 -12.55 -8.83
CA GLY A 61 2.54 -13.75 -9.03
C GLY A 61 2.45 -14.72 -7.85
N ALA A 62 2.50 -14.20 -6.63
CA ALA A 62 2.35 -15.00 -5.41
C ALA A 62 0.97 -15.66 -5.31
N PHE A 63 -0.09 -14.93 -5.64
CA PHE A 63 -1.46 -15.45 -5.66
C PHE A 63 -1.62 -16.57 -6.69
N SER A 64 -1.09 -16.38 -7.91
CA SER A 64 -1.14 -17.42 -8.96
C SER A 64 -0.39 -18.68 -8.54
N MET A 65 0.85 -18.55 -8.05
CA MET A 65 1.63 -19.70 -7.57
C MET A 65 0.95 -20.41 -6.40
N TYR A 66 0.38 -19.65 -5.46
CA TYR A 66 -0.39 -20.23 -4.37
C TYR A 66 -1.59 -21.02 -4.89
N SER A 67 -2.36 -20.46 -5.83
CA SER A 67 -3.53 -21.12 -6.41
C SER A 67 -3.13 -22.39 -7.16
N ASP A 68 -2.02 -22.38 -7.90
CA ASP A 68 -1.50 -23.55 -8.59
C ASP A 68 -1.11 -24.68 -7.62
N ASP A 69 -0.52 -24.33 -6.47
CA ASP A 69 -0.10 -25.29 -5.42
C ASP A 69 -1.29 -25.78 -4.56
N HIS A 70 -2.46 -25.13 -4.63
CA HIS A 70 -3.63 -25.40 -3.81
C HIS A 70 -4.88 -25.73 -4.65
N ASP A 71 -4.73 -26.55 -5.69
CA ASP A 71 -5.83 -27.07 -6.51
C ASP A 71 -6.74 -25.98 -7.14
N GLY A 72 -6.20 -24.82 -7.46
CA GLY A 72 -6.94 -23.71 -8.06
C GLY A 72 -7.67 -22.82 -7.04
N LEU A 73 -7.47 -23.02 -5.74
CA LEU A 73 -8.14 -22.22 -4.72
C LEU A 73 -7.51 -20.85 -4.54
N ALA A 74 -8.35 -19.85 -4.31
CA ALA A 74 -7.91 -18.53 -3.85
C ALA A 74 -7.26 -18.61 -2.45
N VAL A 75 -6.44 -17.64 -2.09
CA VAL A 75 -5.90 -17.55 -0.74
C VAL A 75 -6.99 -17.20 0.27
N GLY A 76 -6.95 -17.79 1.46
CA GLY A 76 -7.78 -17.36 2.59
C GLY A 76 -7.30 -16.01 3.13
N ILE A 77 -8.24 -15.13 3.51
CA ILE A 77 -7.86 -13.84 4.09
C ILE A 77 -7.15 -14.02 5.43
N GLY A 78 -7.58 -15.00 6.24
CA GLY A 78 -6.99 -15.26 7.54
C GLY A 78 -7.77 -16.26 8.38
N GLU A 79 -7.31 -16.45 9.60
CA GLU A 79 -7.91 -17.35 10.59
C GLU A 79 -7.74 -16.81 12.02
N SER A 80 -8.50 -17.37 12.95
CA SER A 80 -8.51 -16.97 14.37
C SER A 80 -7.18 -17.14 15.08
N SER A 81 -6.26 -17.96 14.55
CA SER A 81 -4.88 -18.09 15.05
C SER A 81 -4.05 -16.82 14.85
N GLY A 82 -4.55 -15.86 14.06
CA GLY A 82 -3.85 -14.64 13.68
C GLY A 82 -3.01 -14.77 12.41
N ARG A 83 -3.11 -15.88 11.69
CA ARG A 83 -2.48 -16.06 10.39
C ARG A 83 -3.32 -15.42 9.29
N TYR A 84 -2.70 -14.59 8.46
CA TYR A 84 -3.31 -13.88 7.32
C TYR A 84 -2.53 -14.16 6.04
N PHE A 85 -3.07 -13.76 4.90
CA PHE A 85 -2.38 -13.93 3.62
C PHE A 85 -0.97 -13.31 3.59
N PHE A 86 -0.75 -12.21 4.30
CA PHE A 86 0.50 -11.43 4.29
C PHE A 86 1.44 -11.70 5.47
N GLY A 87 0.99 -12.38 6.51
CA GLY A 87 1.81 -12.60 7.72
C GLY A 87 0.99 -13.14 8.88
N GLN A 88 1.65 -13.32 10.02
CA GLN A 88 1.03 -13.79 11.24
C GLN A 88 1.21 -12.82 12.39
N TYR A 89 0.15 -12.61 13.17
CA TYR A 89 0.17 -11.88 14.44
C TYR A 89 0.44 -12.80 15.61
N ASN A 90 1.51 -12.52 16.35
CA ASN A 90 1.88 -13.27 17.55
C ASN A 90 1.39 -12.55 18.81
N GLY A 91 0.09 -12.70 19.13
CA GLY A 91 -0.54 -12.18 20.35
C GLY A 91 -0.76 -10.67 20.39
N ALA A 92 -1.18 -10.13 21.54
CA ALA A 92 -1.63 -8.73 21.71
C ALA A 92 -0.54 -7.67 21.58
N SER A 93 0.75 -8.04 21.61
CA SER A 93 1.88 -7.11 21.44
C SER A 93 2.34 -6.94 20.00
N ALA A 94 1.70 -7.56 19.11
CA ALA A 94 2.08 -8.18 17.88
C ALA A 94 2.72 -7.25 16.85
N GLU A 95 3.99 -7.45 16.66
CA GLU A 95 4.64 -7.22 15.37
C GLU A 95 4.17 -8.33 14.43
N VAL A 96 3.96 -8.00 13.15
CA VAL A 96 3.62 -8.98 12.12
C VAL A 96 4.86 -9.79 11.77
N ASP A 97 4.77 -11.10 11.87
CA ASP A 97 5.74 -11.99 11.27
C ASP A 97 5.37 -12.25 9.82
N TYR A 98 6.07 -11.59 8.91
CA TYR A 98 5.83 -11.71 7.47
C TYR A 98 6.24 -13.06 6.89
N SER A 99 6.90 -13.93 7.63
CA SER A 99 7.21 -15.31 7.20
C SER A 99 6.05 -16.28 7.45
N GLY A 100 5.11 -15.92 8.31
CA GLY A 100 4.00 -16.77 8.74
C GLY A 100 2.73 -16.68 7.90
N GLY A 101 2.66 -15.82 6.88
CA GLY A 101 1.47 -15.65 6.05
C GLY A 101 1.30 -16.73 4.98
N TYR A 102 0.09 -16.87 4.44
CA TYR A 102 -0.18 -17.87 3.38
C TYR A 102 0.59 -17.58 2.08
N LEU A 103 0.82 -16.31 1.72
CA LEU A 103 1.58 -15.91 0.53
C LEU A 103 3.05 -15.59 0.81
N SER A 104 3.51 -15.77 2.06
CA SER A 104 4.84 -15.32 2.48
C SER A 104 5.98 -15.97 1.70
N GLU A 105 5.91 -17.27 1.47
CA GLU A 105 6.92 -18.02 0.73
C GLU A 105 7.04 -17.53 -0.73
N TYR A 106 5.92 -17.23 -1.35
CA TYR A 106 5.83 -16.80 -2.75
C TYR A 106 6.35 -15.38 -2.98
N VAL A 107 6.48 -14.58 -1.91
CA VAL A 107 7.09 -13.24 -1.95
C VAL A 107 8.45 -13.20 -1.23
N ASN A 108 9.10 -14.36 -1.04
CA ASN A 108 10.39 -14.49 -0.32
C ASN A 108 10.36 -13.85 1.08
N ASN A 109 9.27 -13.97 1.80
CA ASN A 109 9.05 -13.40 3.14
C ASN A 109 9.30 -11.89 3.23
N SER A 110 9.09 -11.18 2.13
CA SER A 110 9.40 -9.75 2.01
C SER A 110 8.32 -8.88 2.64
N GLU A 111 8.61 -8.25 3.77
CA GLU A 111 7.77 -7.22 4.37
C GLU A 111 7.43 -6.08 3.41
N LYS A 112 8.40 -5.66 2.59
CA LYS A 112 8.26 -4.47 1.72
C LYS A 112 7.19 -4.63 0.64
N VAL A 113 6.90 -5.85 0.23
CA VAL A 113 5.86 -6.14 -0.77
C VAL A 113 4.47 -5.77 -0.26
N TRP A 114 4.23 -5.89 1.04
CA TRP A 114 2.95 -5.60 1.69
C TRP A 114 2.75 -4.13 2.05
N GLN A 115 3.75 -3.28 1.79
CA GLN A 115 3.74 -1.88 2.20
C GLN A 115 3.73 -0.95 0.99
N ASP A 116 2.68 -0.12 0.89
CA ASP A 116 2.67 0.99 -0.05
C ASP A 116 3.59 2.12 0.45
N PRO A 117 4.59 2.53 -0.34
CA PRO A 117 5.52 3.57 0.07
C PRO A 117 4.89 4.96 0.21
N VAL A 118 3.67 5.18 -0.33
CA VAL A 118 2.92 6.43 -0.17
C VAL A 118 2.15 6.43 1.13
N PHE A 119 1.53 5.29 1.49
CA PHE A 119 0.71 5.19 2.70
C PHE A 119 1.46 5.55 3.98
N ASN A 120 2.74 5.22 4.06
CA ASN A 120 3.61 5.62 5.17
C ASN A 120 3.67 7.12 5.44
N ALA A 121 3.36 7.96 4.43
CA ALA A 121 3.37 9.41 4.55
C ALA A 121 2.06 9.96 5.14
N PHE A 122 0.96 9.23 4.99
CA PHE A 122 -0.37 9.67 5.42
C PHE A 122 -0.77 9.18 6.81
N SER A 123 -0.33 7.99 7.21
CA SER A 123 -0.72 7.42 8.50
C SER A 123 0.37 7.57 9.55
N LYS A 124 0.01 8.07 10.73
CA LYS A 124 0.75 7.77 11.96
C LYS A 124 0.42 6.34 12.32
N ARG A 125 1.06 5.37 11.67
CA ARG A 125 0.84 3.95 11.92
C ARG A 125 0.70 3.67 13.40
N ALA A 126 -0.40 3.07 13.78
CA ALA A 126 -0.39 2.20 14.95
C ALA A 126 0.68 1.14 14.64
N LYS A 127 1.73 1.04 15.44
CA LYS A 127 2.98 0.28 15.22
C LYS A 127 2.83 -1.22 14.91
N LYS A 128 1.62 -1.74 14.63
CA LYS A 128 1.31 -3.16 14.79
C LYS A 128 0.68 -3.86 13.59
N ARG A 129 0.30 -3.14 12.54
CA ARG A 129 -0.40 -3.75 11.40
C ARG A 129 0.11 -3.11 10.12
N THR A 130 0.65 -3.88 9.22
CA THR A 130 1.33 -3.35 8.05
C THR A 130 1.03 -4.17 6.80
N CYS A 131 -0.23 -4.15 6.37
CA CYS A 131 -0.60 -4.49 5.02
C CYS A 131 -1.40 -3.34 4.43
N SER A 132 -0.86 -2.71 3.40
CA SER A 132 -1.47 -1.55 2.75
C SER A 132 -2.48 -1.94 1.67
N TYR A 133 -2.68 -3.24 1.47
CA TYR A 133 -3.54 -3.79 0.43
C TYR A 133 -4.62 -4.65 1.06
N ALA A 134 -5.86 -4.45 0.61
CA ALA A 134 -6.95 -5.34 0.95
C ALA A 134 -7.14 -6.40 -0.13
N PHE A 135 -7.60 -7.56 0.30
CA PHE A 135 -8.02 -8.68 -0.53
C PHE A 135 -9.54 -8.72 -0.65
N ASN A 136 -10.06 -9.07 -1.81
CA ASN A 136 -11.50 -9.27 -2.06
C ASN A 136 -11.98 -10.57 -1.41
N SER A 137 -11.91 -10.64 -0.09
CA SER A 137 -12.28 -11.84 0.66
C SER A 137 -13.77 -12.10 0.70
N HIS A 138 -14.60 -11.06 0.56
CA HIS A 138 -16.04 -11.20 0.67
C HIS A 138 -16.64 -12.11 -0.40
N TYR A 139 -16.07 -12.09 -1.60
CA TYR A 139 -16.54 -12.89 -2.74
C TYR A 139 -15.62 -14.06 -3.11
N LEU A 140 -14.39 -14.07 -2.62
CA LEU A 140 -13.39 -15.09 -2.97
C LEU A 140 -13.05 -16.02 -1.79
N ASN A 141 -13.72 -15.85 -0.64
CA ASN A 141 -13.56 -16.74 0.50
C ASN A 141 -14.92 -17.15 1.08
N GLU A 142 -14.93 -18.32 1.67
CA GLU A 142 -15.98 -18.81 2.55
C GLU A 142 -15.45 -18.86 3.98
N MET A 143 -16.27 -18.41 4.94
CA MET A 143 -15.91 -18.45 6.34
C MET A 143 -16.48 -19.72 6.99
N GLU A 144 -15.60 -20.55 7.51
CA GLU A 144 -15.96 -21.69 8.34
C GLU A 144 -15.77 -21.30 9.81
N GLU A 145 -16.79 -21.48 10.61
CA GLU A 145 -16.80 -21.16 12.02
C GLU A 145 -16.94 -22.43 12.87
N ASN A 146 -16.23 -22.48 14.01
CA ASN A 146 -16.40 -23.50 15.03
C ASN A 146 -16.94 -22.84 16.30
N GLY A 147 -18.24 -23.03 16.56
CA GLY A 147 -18.96 -22.42 17.69
C GLY A 147 -19.53 -21.03 17.40
N ASN A 148 -19.97 -20.35 18.43
CA ASN A 148 -20.45 -18.96 18.34
C ASN A 148 -19.36 -18.01 18.84
N TRP A 149 -19.33 -16.79 18.31
CA TRP A 149 -18.28 -15.80 18.62
C TRP A 149 -18.12 -15.46 20.12
N TRP A 150 -19.11 -15.77 20.95
CA TRP A 150 -19.09 -15.58 22.42
C TRP A 150 -18.70 -16.86 23.19
N ASP A 151 -18.53 -18.01 22.51
CA ASP A 151 -18.18 -19.26 23.15
C ASP A 151 -16.68 -19.35 23.46
N PRO A 152 -16.26 -19.86 24.62
CA PRO A 152 -14.86 -20.20 24.86
C PRO A 152 -14.39 -21.25 23.85
N GLY A 153 -13.34 -20.94 23.11
CA GLY A 153 -12.79 -21.81 22.06
C GLY A 153 -13.37 -21.57 20.66
N TYR A 154 -14.17 -20.50 20.48
CA TYR A 154 -14.56 -20.06 19.15
C TYR A 154 -13.35 -19.89 18.23
N SER A 155 -13.46 -20.41 17.04
CA SER A 155 -12.45 -20.26 16.00
C SER A 155 -13.09 -20.14 14.63
N TYR A 156 -12.40 -19.49 13.73
CA TYR A 156 -12.81 -19.34 12.33
C TYR A 156 -11.61 -19.49 11.41
N VAL A 157 -11.88 -19.90 10.19
CA VAL A 157 -10.93 -19.89 9.08
C VAL A 157 -11.64 -19.44 7.82
N TYR A 158 -11.01 -18.57 7.06
CA TYR A 158 -11.45 -18.20 5.72
C TYR A 158 -10.79 -19.10 4.70
N ARG A 159 -11.57 -19.94 4.03
CA ARG A 159 -11.10 -20.77 2.92
C ARG A 159 -11.29 -20.05 1.61
N GLY A 160 -10.28 -20.11 0.75
CA GLY A 160 -10.40 -19.59 -0.61
C GLY A 160 -11.34 -20.44 -1.45
N LEU A 161 -12.17 -19.78 -2.24
CA LEU A 161 -12.99 -20.43 -3.26
C LEU A 161 -12.16 -20.77 -4.49
N ASP A 162 -12.67 -21.66 -5.34
CA ASP A 162 -12.06 -21.99 -6.64
C ASP A 162 -11.96 -20.74 -7.50
N THR A 163 -10.77 -20.42 -7.98
CA THR A 163 -10.54 -19.22 -8.82
C THR A 163 -11.24 -19.31 -10.17
N GLN A 164 -11.67 -20.50 -10.61
CA GLN A 164 -12.46 -20.68 -11.82
C GLN A 164 -13.86 -20.07 -11.74
N ILE A 165 -14.35 -19.71 -10.54
CA ILE A 165 -15.61 -18.97 -10.41
C ILE A 165 -15.53 -17.56 -11.01
N MET A 166 -14.34 -17.04 -11.28
CA MET A 166 -14.17 -15.74 -11.92
C MET A 166 -14.50 -15.82 -13.41
N GLU A 167 -15.76 -15.54 -13.77
CA GLU A 167 -16.20 -15.54 -15.17
C GLU A 167 -15.51 -14.46 -16.01
N SER A 168 -15.18 -13.32 -15.36
CA SER A 168 -14.46 -12.20 -15.98
C SER A 168 -13.27 -11.78 -15.11
N PRO A 169 -12.15 -12.53 -15.13
CA PRO A 169 -10.98 -12.18 -14.30
C PRO A 169 -10.44 -10.77 -14.54
N VAL A 170 -10.58 -10.26 -15.76
CA VAL A 170 -10.16 -8.90 -16.14
C VAL A 170 -11.02 -7.80 -15.48
N GLU A 171 -12.21 -8.14 -15.00
CA GLU A 171 -13.14 -7.23 -14.32
C GLU A 171 -13.36 -7.60 -12.83
N THR A 172 -12.69 -8.65 -12.34
CA THR A 172 -12.80 -9.08 -10.94
C THR A 172 -11.63 -8.55 -10.12
N LEU A 173 -11.93 -7.74 -9.12
CA LEU A 173 -10.92 -7.23 -8.17
C LEU A 173 -10.33 -8.36 -7.35
N LEU A 174 -9.00 -8.41 -7.22
CA LEU A 174 -8.31 -9.28 -6.28
C LEU A 174 -7.75 -8.51 -5.08
N PHE A 175 -6.85 -7.57 -5.33
CA PHE A 175 -6.20 -6.76 -4.31
C PHE A 175 -6.19 -5.28 -4.71
N GLY A 176 -6.08 -4.40 -3.73
CA GLY A 176 -5.87 -2.98 -4.03
C GLY A 176 -5.57 -2.13 -2.82
N ASP A 177 -5.26 -0.87 -3.11
CA ASP A 177 -4.96 0.12 -2.10
C ASP A 177 -6.12 0.29 -1.14
N SER A 178 -5.90 0.03 0.13
CA SER A 178 -6.93 0.04 1.15
C SER A 178 -6.51 0.82 2.38
N ALA A 179 -7.49 1.37 3.05
CA ALA A 179 -7.39 1.94 4.38
C ALA A 179 -8.79 2.04 5.01
N ARG A 180 -8.84 2.27 6.31
CA ARG A 180 -10.08 2.53 7.03
C ARG A 180 -9.90 3.70 8.00
N ASN A 181 -11.00 4.36 8.32
CA ASN A 181 -11.10 5.35 9.37
C ASN A 181 -12.15 4.87 10.38
N TRP A 182 -11.70 4.13 11.39
CA TRP A 182 -12.58 3.61 12.43
C TRP A 182 -12.18 4.21 13.78
N MET A 183 -12.98 5.17 14.26
CA MET A 183 -12.79 5.85 15.56
C MET A 183 -11.43 6.52 15.78
N GLY A 184 -10.69 6.85 14.71
CA GLY A 184 -9.35 7.41 14.84
C GLY A 184 -8.72 7.86 13.52
N PRO A 185 -7.41 8.00 13.47
CA PRO A 185 -6.71 8.32 12.23
C PRO A 185 -6.82 7.17 11.23
N VAL A 186 -6.70 7.51 9.94
CA VAL A 186 -6.65 6.52 8.86
C VAL A 186 -5.59 5.47 9.14
N GLU A 187 -6.00 4.21 9.14
CA GLU A 187 -5.13 3.05 9.36
C GLU A 187 -5.22 2.03 8.22
N GLU A 188 -4.26 1.13 8.18
CA GLU A 188 -4.22 0.04 7.20
C GLU A 188 -5.41 -0.91 7.37
N ASN A 189 -5.88 -1.44 6.24
CA ASN A 189 -6.97 -2.41 6.20
C ASN A 189 -6.64 -3.49 5.15
N TRP A 190 -6.77 -4.77 5.51
CA TRP A 190 -6.37 -5.92 4.68
C TRP A 190 -7.54 -6.73 4.13
N PHE A 191 -8.77 -6.36 4.44
CA PHE A 191 -9.96 -6.92 3.82
C PHE A 191 -10.75 -5.82 3.13
N TRP A 192 -11.33 -6.13 2.00
CA TRP A 192 -12.14 -5.20 1.23
C TRP A 192 -13.61 -5.47 1.49
N THR A 193 -14.31 -4.47 1.98
CA THR A 193 -15.76 -4.55 2.10
C THR A 193 -16.36 -3.94 0.84
N PRO A 194 -17.14 -4.70 0.07
CA PRO A 194 -17.79 -4.18 -1.13
C PRO A 194 -18.84 -3.13 -0.75
N PRO A 195 -19.18 -2.20 -1.66
CA PRO A 195 -20.08 -1.09 -1.40
C PRO A 195 -21.46 -1.50 -0.83
N SER A 196 -22.03 -2.60 -1.29
CA SER A 196 -23.32 -3.11 -0.79
C SER A 196 -23.28 -3.47 0.69
N GLN A 197 -22.20 -4.07 1.14
CA GLN A 197 -22.01 -4.51 2.52
C GLN A 197 -21.64 -3.34 3.44
N ALA A 198 -20.79 -2.44 2.97
CA ALA A 198 -20.39 -1.27 3.75
C ALA A 198 -21.58 -0.39 4.12
N ARG A 199 -22.65 -0.39 3.30
CA ARG A 199 -23.89 0.36 3.55
C ARG A 199 -24.93 -0.37 4.38
N ALA A 200 -24.86 -1.69 4.44
CA ALA A 200 -25.80 -2.49 5.20
C ALA A 200 -25.72 -2.21 6.72
N TRP A 201 -24.66 -1.56 7.18
CA TRP A 201 -24.40 -1.26 8.59
C TRP A 201 -24.25 0.25 8.80
N PRO A 202 -25.35 1.00 9.05
CA PRO A 202 -25.30 2.43 9.32
C PRO A 202 -24.36 2.75 10.49
N GLY A 203 -23.44 3.71 10.29
CA GLY A 203 -22.39 4.05 11.27
C GLY A 203 -21.10 3.25 11.10
N TRP A 204 -21.08 2.25 10.21
CA TRP A 204 -19.90 1.51 9.74
C TRP A 204 -19.61 1.84 8.28
N GLU A 205 -20.14 2.94 7.79
CA GLU A 205 -20.01 3.46 6.42
C GLU A 205 -18.57 3.92 6.12
N THR A 206 -17.63 3.03 6.32
CA THR A 206 -16.26 3.30 5.95
C THR A 206 -16.01 2.73 4.56
N ALA A 207 -15.67 3.62 3.63
CA ALA A 207 -15.09 3.18 2.38
C ALA A 207 -13.71 2.58 2.65
N TYR A 208 -13.38 1.51 1.97
CA TYR A 208 -12.14 0.78 2.21
C TYR A 208 -11.11 0.94 1.11
N THR A 209 -11.47 1.53 -0.04
CA THR A 209 -10.51 1.91 -1.08
C THR A 209 -9.87 3.25 -0.75
N HIS A 210 -8.56 3.35 -0.83
CA HIS A 210 -7.83 4.56 -0.49
C HIS A 210 -7.14 5.15 -1.73
N PHE A 211 -7.57 6.35 -2.14
CA PHE A 211 -7.16 7.02 -3.38
C PHE A 211 -5.91 7.89 -3.19
N ARG A 212 -4.86 7.35 -2.58
CA ARG A 212 -3.62 8.04 -2.17
C ARG A 212 -2.64 8.37 -3.29
N HIS A 213 -2.87 7.85 -4.49
CA HIS A 213 -1.99 8.06 -5.64
C HIS A 213 -2.56 9.16 -6.55
N ASN A 214 -2.48 10.41 -6.10
CA ASN A 214 -3.00 11.57 -6.84
C ASN A 214 -4.51 11.43 -7.19
N GLY A 215 -5.32 11.05 -6.20
CA GLY A 215 -6.77 10.84 -6.34
C GLY A 215 -7.15 9.53 -7.04
N LYS A 216 -6.22 8.58 -7.14
CA LYS A 216 -6.44 7.23 -7.68
C LYS A 216 -5.98 6.17 -6.68
N ALA A 217 -6.56 4.98 -6.79
CA ALA A 217 -6.13 3.77 -6.11
C ALA A 217 -5.47 2.81 -7.10
N THR A 218 -4.49 2.05 -6.66
CA THR A 218 -3.91 0.97 -7.46
C THR A 218 -4.64 -0.34 -7.15
N VAL A 219 -5.01 -1.06 -8.18
CA VAL A 219 -5.82 -2.27 -8.12
C VAL A 219 -5.14 -3.37 -8.91
N LEU A 220 -5.18 -4.58 -8.36
CA LEU A 220 -4.83 -5.84 -9.01
C LEU A 220 -6.11 -6.59 -9.35
N TRP A 221 -6.23 -7.00 -10.58
CA TRP A 221 -7.37 -7.75 -11.12
C TRP A 221 -7.10 -9.26 -11.19
N GLY A 222 -8.14 -10.04 -11.38
CA GLY A 222 -8.10 -11.51 -11.40
C GLY A 222 -7.21 -12.12 -12.48
N ASP A 223 -7.00 -11.43 -13.59
CA ASP A 223 -6.07 -11.83 -14.64
C ASP A 223 -4.60 -11.44 -14.37
N GLY A 224 -4.32 -10.82 -13.24
CA GLY A 224 -2.98 -10.37 -12.81
C GLY A 224 -2.55 -9.01 -13.34
N HIS A 225 -3.40 -8.28 -14.11
CA HIS A 225 -3.04 -6.93 -14.50
C HIS A 225 -3.21 -5.94 -13.33
N VAL A 226 -2.42 -4.86 -13.35
CA VAL A 226 -2.43 -3.82 -12.31
C VAL A 226 -2.63 -2.46 -12.96
N GLU A 227 -3.64 -1.75 -12.52
CA GLU A 227 -3.92 -0.40 -13.00
C GLU A 227 -4.21 0.60 -11.86
N MET A 228 -4.37 1.86 -12.22
CA MET A 228 -4.80 2.91 -11.30
C MET A 228 -6.21 3.35 -11.67
N VAL A 229 -7.16 3.10 -10.76
CA VAL A 229 -8.57 3.45 -10.92
C VAL A 229 -8.91 4.75 -10.20
N ALA A 230 -9.81 5.52 -10.79
CA ALA A 230 -10.42 6.67 -10.15
C ALA A 230 -11.58 6.22 -9.23
N PRO A 231 -11.97 7.02 -8.25
CA PRO A 231 -13.15 6.75 -7.45
C PRO A 231 -14.42 6.79 -8.32
N ASP A 232 -15.43 6.04 -7.91
CA ASP A 232 -16.76 6.17 -8.46
C ASP A 232 -17.33 7.57 -8.22
N GLN A 233 -17.91 8.18 -9.25
CA GLN A 233 -18.39 9.56 -9.18
C GLN A 233 -19.67 9.73 -8.36
N THR A 234 -20.43 8.66 -8.18
CA THR A 234 -21.67 8.65 -7.38
C THR A 234 -21.36 8.82 -5.89
N TYR A 235 -20.14 8.42 -5.48
CA TYR A 235 -19.70 8.45 -4.09
C TYR A 235 -18.37 9.19 -3.95
N PRO A 236 -18.43 10.50 -3.64
CA PRO A 236 -17.23 11.31 -3.52
C PRO A 236 -16.30 10.78 -2.43
N VAL A 237 -15.02 10.85 -2.70
CA VAL A 237 -13.95 10.55 -1.75
C VAL A 237 -14.06 11.53 -0.58
N ASN A 238 -13.97 11.01 0.65
CA ASN A 238 -13.95 11.84 1.85
C ASN A 238 -12.58 12.55 2.05
N ASP A 239 -12.48 13.36 3.10
CA ASP A 239 -11.25 14.12 3.43
C ASP A 239 -10.05 13.20 3.70
N ASP A 240 -10.29 11.95 4.12
CA ASP A 240 -9.28 10.92 4.34
C ASP A 240 -8.90 10.15 3.07
N GLN A 241 -9.38 10.57 1.90
CA GLN A 241 -9.18 9.93 0.60
C GLN A 241 -9.76 8.50 0.51
N LEU A 242 -10.76 8.19 1.34
CA LEU A 242 -11.49 6.93 1.30
C LEU A 242 -12.76 7.07 0.42
N GLY A 243 -13.02 6.07 -0.40
CA GLY A 243 -14.16 6.05 -1.31
C GLY A 243 -14.42 4.66 -1.89
N TYR A 244 -15.22 4.61 -2.94
CA TYR A 244 -15.55 3.38 -3.66
C TYR A 244 -15.07 3.46 -5.11
N ILE A 245 -14.82 2.30 -5.72
CA ILE A 245 -14.41 2.16 -7.13
C ILE A 245 -15.53 1.67 -8.03
N CYS A 246 -16.66 1.26 -7.45
CA CYS A 246 -17.87 0.90 -8.17
C CYS A 246 -19.12 1.23 -7.34
N ASP A 247 -20.28 1.09 -7.96
CA ASP A 247 -21.59 1.25 -7.36
C ASP A 247 -21.99 0.07 -6.44
N THR A 248 -23.17 0.16 -5.84
CA THR A 248 -23.76 -0.80 -4.88
C THR A 248 -24.10 -2.17 -5.47
N ASP A 249 -24.02 -2.34 -6.76
CA ASP A 249 -24.17 -3.64 -7.40
C ASP A 249 -22.95 -4.56 -7.21
N ASP A 250 -21.82 -4.00 -6.74
CA ASP A 250 -20.56 -4.69 -6.49
C ASP A 250 -19.97 -5.41 -7.71
N HIS A 251 -20.30 -4.97 -8.93
CA HIS A 251 -19.97 -5.69 -10.16
C HIS A 251 -18.47 -5.96 -10.34
N LEU A 252 -17.59 -5.12 -9.76
CA LEU A 252 -16.13 -5.32 -9.79
C LEU A 252 -15.62 -6.28 -8.72
N PHE A 253 -16.42 -6.55 -7.69
CA PHE A 253 -16.08 -7.48 -6.63
C PHE A 253 -16.58 -8.90 -6.90
N LYS A 254 -17.73 -9.03 -7.56
CA LYS A 254 -18.36 -10.33 -7.83
C LYS A 254 -17.58 -11.11 -8.87
N PRO A 255 -17.18 -12.35 -8.58
CA PRO A 255 -16.50 -13.20 -9.55
C PRO A 255 -17.44 -13.70 -10.67
N VAL A 256 -18.75 -13.67 -10.40
CA VAL A 256 -19.85 -14.11 -11.32
C VAL A 256 -20.76 -12.92 -11.57
N LYS A 257 -21.22 -12.74 -12.79
CA LYS A 257 -22.20 -11.73 -13.20
C LYS A 257 -23.63 -12.19 -12.93
#